data_a83b3221b8b8b4acd18529c6bc599fe1
#
_entry.id   a83b3221b8b8b4acd18529c6bc599fe1
#
_cell.length_a   1.000
_cell.length_b   1.000
_cell.length_c   1.000
_cell.angle_alpha   90.00
_cell.angle_beta   90.00
_cell.angle_gamma   90.00
#
_symmetry.space_group_name_H-M   'P 1'
#
loop_
_entity.id
_entity.type
_entity.pdbx_description
1 polymer ?
#
loop_
_entity_poly.entity_id
_entity_poly.type
_entity_poly.pdbx_seq_one_letter_code
_entity_poly.pdbx_strand_id
1 'polypeptide(L)'
;SPNVRRLIFVNATFLLAFTMMHTTFILFTAMPIENGGLGYDERMNGYIFAYVGLVGVIVQGGLIRPLTKRYDVRNIMVIGIVLTAIGLGWIPYLQPTPFAIGLLAMTFIATGNGFFQPTQSTLITTEARFNKLDLGRVMGAQEGYGALSRIIGPVLAAFIWAATVDGTGLWTY
;
A
#
# COMPACT_ATOMS: atom_id res chain seq x y z
N SER A 1 -4.46 4.42 25.49
CA SER A 1 -4.38 2.95 25.48
C SER A 1 -3.18 2.48 24.65
N PRO A 2 -2.41 1.49 25.13
CA PRO A 2 -1.28 0.96 24.36
C PRO A 2 -1.73 0.33 23.03
N ASN A 3 -2.91 -0.27 22.97
CA ASN A 3 -3.46 -0.88 21.77
C ASN A 3 -3.74 0.17 20.69
N VAL A 4 -4.34 1.31 21.05
CA VAL A 4 -4.58 2.41 20.10
C VAL A 4 -3.26 2.93 19.52
N ARG A 5 -2.22 3.11 20.35
CA ARG A 5 -0.89 3.53 19.87
C ARG A 5 -0.29 2.53 18.89
N ARG A 6 -0.40 1.23 19.19
CA ARG A 6 0.06 0.16 18.28
C ARG A 6 -0.67 0.19 16.94
N LEU A 7 -1.99 0.36 16.96
CA LEU A 7 -2.78 0.45 15.73
C LEU A 7 -2.43 1.68 14.90
N ILE A 8 -2.23 2.84 15.54
CA ILE A 8 -1.78 4.06 14.84
C ILE A 8 -0.38 3.85 14.24
N PHE A 9 0.53 3.21 14.98
CA PHE A 9 1.87 2.91 14.48
C PHE A 9 1.83 1.96 13.27
N VAL A 10 1.02 0.89 13.33
CA VAL A 10 0.81 -0.02 12.20
C VAL A 10 0.26 0.74 10.98
N ASN A 11 -0.69 1.66 11.18
CA ASN A 11 -1.20 2.51 10.11
C ASN A 11 -0.11 3.37 9.47
N ALA A 12 0.66 4.07 10.31
CA ALA A 12 1.74 4.95 9.83
C ALA A 12 2.81 4.17 9.06
N THR A 13 3.21 3.00 9.57
CA THR A 13 4.19 2.12 8.90
C THR A 13 3.66 1.58 7.58
N PHE A 14 2.40 1.14 7.54
CA PHE A 14 1.77 0.67 6.31
C PHE A 14 1.69 1.79 5.26
N LEU A 15 1.23 2.97 5.65
CA LEU A 15 1.15 4.13 4.76
C LEU A 15 2.54 4.58 4.28
N LEU A 16 3.56 4.52 5.14
CA LEU A 16 4.93 4.82 4.76
C LEU A 16 5.40 3.86 3.65
N ALA A 17 5.28 2.55 3.88
CA ALA A 17 5.65 1.53 2.91
C ALA A 17 4.86 1.67 1.60
N PHE A 18 3.55 1.92 1.70
CA PHE A 18 2.68 2.09 0.54
C PHE A 18 3.04 3.32 -0.30
N THR A 19 3.34 4.46 0.35
CA THR A 19 3.74 5.68 -0.38
C THR A 19 5.15 5.59 -0.96
N MET A 20 6.08 4.92 -0.28
CA MET A 20 7.38 4.59 -0.85
C MET A 20 7.24 3.75 -2.12
N MET A 21 6.46 2.67 -2.05
CA MET A 21 6.17 1.83 -3.21
C MET A 21 5.56 2.63 -4.36
N HIS A 22 4.55 3.46 -4.06
CA HIS A 22 3.85 4.24 -5.09
C HIS A 22 4.82 5.14 -5.88
N THR A 23 5.77 5.76 -5.19
CA THR A 23 6.80 6.61 -5.80
C THR A 23 7.79 5.79 -6.62
N THR A 24 8.34 4.71 -6.06
CA THR A 24 9.32 3.87 -6.76
C THR A 24 8.70 3.09 -7.91
N PHE A 25 7.42 2.70 -7.80
CA PHE A 25 6.72 2.00 -8.88
C PHE A 25 6.64 2.83 -10.16
N ILE A 26 6.31 4.11 -10.07
CA ILE A 26 6.25 5.00 -11.24
C ILE A 26 7.64 5.13 -11.89
N LEU A 27 8.69 5.28 -11.08
CA LEU A 27 10.06 5.37 -11.58
C LEU A 27 10.49 4.05 -12.25
N PHE A 28 10.19 2.90 -11.62
CA PHE A 28 10.50 1.58 -12.14
C PHE A 28 9.78 1.28 -13.45
N THR A 29 8.49 1.60 -13.55
CA THR A 29 7.71 1.36 -14.77
C THR A 29 8.14 2.24 -15.94
N ALA A 30 8.54 3.50 -15.67
CA ALA A 30 9.00 4.43 -16.68
C ALA A 30 10.45 4.18 -17.13
N MET A 31 11.26 3.50 -16.30
CA MET A 31 12.65 3.22 -16.62
C MET A 31 12.74 2.30 -17.85
N PRO A 32 13.70 2.53 -18.78
CA PRO A 32 13.91 1.69 -19.95
C PRO A 32 14.19 0.23 -19.59
N ILE A 33 13.75 -0.69 -20.46
CA ILE A 33 13.93 -2.15 -20.30
C ILE A 33 15.42 -2.49 -20.19
N GLU A 34 16.26 -1.81 -20.94
CA GLU A 34 17.74 -1.97 -20.94
C GLU A 34 18.35 -1.72 -19.56
N ASN A 35 17.71 -0.88 -18.75
CA ASN A 35 18.15 -0.52 -17.40
C ASN A 35 17.40 -1.29 -16.31
N GLY A 36 16.66 -2.35 -16.66
CA GLY A 36 15.93 -3.17 -15.71
C GLY A 36 14.50 -2.67 -15.39
N GLY A 37 14.01 -1.60 -16.05
CA GLY A 37 12.65 -1.09 -15.92
C GLY A 37 11.65 -1.81 -16.84
N LEU A 38 10.40 -1.34 -16.88
CA LEU A 38 9.35 -1.93 -17.73
C LEU A 38 9.15 -1.16 -19.04
N GLY A 39 9.72 0.04 -19.19
CA GLY A 39 9.60 0.89 -20.38
C GLY A 39 8.16 1.33 -20.66
N TYR A 40 7.32 1.47 -19.64
CA TYR A 40 5.93 1.88 -19.81
C TYR A 40 5.83 3.41 -19.98
N ASP A 41 5.01 3.82 -20.92
CA ASP A 41 4.65 5.21 -21.10
C ASP A 41 3.63 5.70 -20.05
N GLU A 42 3.35 6.99 -20.05
CA GLU A 42 2.39 7.61 -19.13
C GLU A 42 0.97 7.04 -19.29
N ARG A 43 0.60 6.67 -20.52
CA ARG A 43 -0.72 6.09 -20.82
C ARG A 43 -0.87 4.71 -20.23
N MET A 44 0.16 3.87 -20.32
CA MET A 44 0.17 2.53 -19.74
C MET A 44 0.10 2.60 -18.22
N ASN A 45 0.86 3.49 -17.60
CA ASN A 45 0.77 3.77 -16.17
C ASN A 45 -0.64 4.24 -15.78
N GLY A 46 -1.26 5.11 -16.58
CA GLY A 46 -2.65 5.54 -16.38
C GLY A 46 -3.63 4.37 -16.35
N TYR A 47 -3.49 3.40 -17.26
CA TYR A 47 -4.34 2.21 -17.28
C TYR A 47 -4.13 1.31 -16.05
N ILE A 48 -2.89 1.15 -15.59
CA ILE A 48 -2.58 0.39 -14.37
C ILE A 48 -3.26 1.05 -13.15
N PHE A 49 -3.13 2.36 -12.99
CA PHE A 49 -3.77 3.06 -11.87
C PHE A 49 -5.30 3.06 -11.95
N ALA A 50 -5.87 3.19 -13.15
CA ALA A 50 -7.32 3.05 -13.35
C ALA A 50 -7.81 1.64 -12.95
N TYR A 51 -7.06 0.59 -13.34
CA TYR A 51 -7.34 -0.79 -12.95
C TYR A 51 -7.26 -0.98 -11.43
N VAL A 52 -6.20 -0.51 -10.78
CA VAL A 52 -6.02 -0.55 -9.31
C VAL A 52 -7.18 0.17 -8.60
N GLY A 53 -7.58 1.34 -9.12
CA GLY A 53 -8.73 2.08 -8.61
C GLY A 53 -10.04 1.30 -8.72
N LEU A 54 -10.28 0.66 -9.88
CA LEU A 54 -11.48 -0.17 -10.10
C LEU A 54 -11.52 -1.36 -9.14
N VAL A 55 -10.40 -2.09 -8.99
CA VAL A 55 -10.30 -3.20 -8.01
C VAL A 55 -10.56 -2.67 -6.60
N GLY A 56 -10.00 -1.52 -6.23
CA GLY A 56 -10.23 -0.88 -4.93
C GLY A 56 -11.71 -0.59 -4.68
N VAL A 57 -12.42 -0.04 -5.67
CA VAL A 57 -13.87 0.22 -5.58
C VAL A 57 -14.66 -1.08 -5.37
N ILE A 58 -14.35 -2.14 -6.12
CA ILE A 58 -15.02 -3.45 -6.00
C ILE A 58 -14.76 -4.04 -4.60
N VAL A 59 -13.54 -3.99 -4.12
CA VAL A 59 -13.16 -4.53 -2.81
C VAL A 59 -13.83 -3.76 -1.68
N GLN A 60 -13.71 -2.45 -1.67
CA GLN A 60 -14.26 -1.60 -0.60
C GLN A 60 -15.78 -1.48 -0.66
N GLY A 61 -16.35 -1.41 -1.85
CA GLY A 61 -17.80 -1.29 -2.05
C GLY A 61 -18.56 -2.61 -1.92
N GLY A 62 -17.93 -3.72 -2.36
CA GLY A 62 -18.60 -5.02 -2.47
C GLY A 62 -18.14 -6.07 -1.47
N LEU A 63 -16.83 -6.29 -1.35
CA LEU A 63 -16.30 -7.42 -0.58
C LEU A 63 -16.18 -7.16 0.92
N ILE A 64 -15.81 -5.94 1.33
CA ILE A 64 -15.49 -5.67 2.73
C ILE A 64 -16.69 -5.88 3.66
N ARG A 65 -17.88 -5.45 3.25
CA ARG A 65 -19.10 -5.55 4.07
C ARG A 65 -19.50 -6.99 4.40
N PRO A 66 -19.60 -7.93 3.42
CA PRO A 66 -19.92 -9.32 3.73
C PRO A 66 -18.81 -10.03 4.51
N LEU A 67 -17.54 -9.69 4.28
CA LEU A 67 -16.40 -10.28 4.99
C LEU A 67 -16.40 -9.87 6.47
N THR A 68 -16.60 -8.60 6.78
CA THR A 68 -16.62 -8.10 8.17
C THR A 68 -17.85 -8.59 8.97
N LYS A 69 -18.89 -9.11 8.30
CA LYS A 69 -20.02 -9.79 8.97
C LYS A 69 -19.71 -11.24 9.35
N ARG A 70 -18.79 -11.90 8.64
CA ARG A 70 -18.50 -13.33 8.83
C ARG A 70 -17.18 -13.59 9.56
N TYR A 71 -16.22 -12.68 9.45
CA TYR A 71 -14.87 -12.84 9.96
C TYR A 71 -14.50 -11.67 10.87
N ASP A 72 -13.60 -11.94 11.80
CA ASP A 72 -13.05 -10.90 12.67
C ASP A 72 -12.32 -9.84 11.84
N VAL A 73 -12.61 -8.58 12.14
CA VAL A 73 -12.02 -7.40 11.48
C VAL A 73 -10.49 -7.43 11.54
N ARG A 74 -9.93 -7.94 12.65
CA ARG A 74 -8.49 -8.08 12.83
C ARG A 74 -7.88 -9.04 11.81
N ASN A 75 -8.54 -10.19 11.57
CA ASN A 75 -8.05 -11.18 10.61
C ASN A 75 -8.08 -10.62 9.19
N ILE A 76 -9.13 -9.88 8.83
CA ILE A 76 -9.22 -9.22 7.52
C ILE A 76 -8.11 -8.19 7.35
N MET A 77 -7.80 -7.41 8.40
CA MET A 77 -6.69 -6.46 8.39
C MET A 77 -5.35 -7.17 8.13
N VAL A 78 -5.08 -8.28 8.82
CA VAL A 78 -3.85 -9.07 8.64
C VAL A 78 -3.77 -9.64 7.23
N ILE A 79 -4.86 -10.20 6.71
CA ILE A 79 -4.95 -10.68 5.33
C ILE A 79 -4.63 -9.52 4.35
N GLY A 80 -5.16 -8.32 4.61
CA GLY A 80 -4.86 -7.14 3.80
C GLY A 80 -3.36 -6.81 3.77
N ILE A 81 -2.69 -6.84 4.92
CA ILE A 81 -1.23 -6.62 5.01
C ILE A 81 -0.47 -7.71 4.23
N VAL A 82 -0.84 -8.98 4.42
CA VAL A 82 -0.17 -10.11 3.74
C VAL A 82 -0.34 -10.03 2.21
N LEU A 83 -1.55 -9.74 1.73
CA LEU A 83 -1.80 -9.56 0.30
C LEU A 83 -0.97 -8.41 -0.29
N THR A 84 -0.92 -7.27 0.42
CA THR A 84 -0.08 -6.14 0.00
C THR A 84 1.40 -6.54 -0.02
N ALA A 85 1.89 -7.26 0.99
CA ALA A 85 3.27 -7.70 1.06
C ALA A 85 3.63 -8.67 -0.08
N ILE A 86 2.73 -9.61 -0.41
CA ILE A 86 2.91 -10.53 -1.55
C ILE A 86 2.98 -9.74 -2.86
N GLY A 87 2.04 -8.81 -3.09
CA GLY A 87 2.03 -7.99 -4.29
C GLY A 87 3.29 -7.12 -4.42
N LEU A 88 3.74 -6.50 -3.34
CA LEU A 88 4.99 -5.72 -3.31
C LEU A 88 6.23 -6.57 -3.58
N GLY A 89 6.32 -7.75 -2.95
CA GLY A 89 7.42 -8.67 -3.15
C GLY A 89 7.49 -9.24 -4.57
N TRP A 90 6.39 -9.16 -5.33
CA TRP A 90 6.35 -9.63 -6.71
C TRP A 90 6.84 -8.60 -7.72
N ILE A 91 6.77 -7.30 -7.40
CA ILE A 91 7.15 -6.22 -8.32
C ILE A 91 8.55 -6.38 -8.95
N PRO A 92 9.62 -6.73 -8.19
CA PRO A 92 10.96 -6.90 -8.76
C PRO A 92 11.07 -8.01 -9.82
N TYR A 93 10.15 -8.96 -9.80
CA TYR A 93 10.14 -10.12 -10.70
C TYR A 93 9.22 -9.92 -11.92
N LEU A 94 8.75 -8.71 -12.17
CA LEU A 94 7.87 -8.42 -13.31
C LEU A 94 8.60 -8.39 -14.66
N GLN A 95 9.91 -8.37 -14.69
CA GLN A 95 10.69 -8.57 -15.90
C GLN A 95 11.18 -10.04 -16.02
N PRO A 96 11.08 -10.64 -17.18
CA PRO A 96 10.43 -10.31 -18.48
C PRO A 96 9.02 -10.87 -18.59
N THR A 97 8.17 -10.71 -17.57
CA THR A 97 6.86 -11.34 -17.52
C THR A 97 5.81 -10.63 -18.38
N PRO A 98 4.78 -11.35 -18.88
CA PRO A 98 3.66 -10.72 -19.58
C PRO A 98 2.95 -9.68 -18.70
N PHE A 99 2.44 -8.61 -19.33
CA PHE A 99 1.70 -7.53 -18.66
C PHE A 99 0.57 -8.05 -17.74
N ALA A 100 -0.11 -9.13 -18.14
CA ALA A 100 -1.16 -9.75 -17.33
C ALA A 100 -0.67 -10.23 -15.94
N ILE A 101 0.58 -10.68 -15.83
CA ILE A 101 1.18 -11.08 -14.55
C ILE A 101 1.42 -9.84 -13.66
N GLY A 102 1.84 -8.73 -14.26
CA GLY A 102 1.93 -7.44 -13.56
C GLY A 102 0.59 -6.98 -12.98
N LEU A 103 -0.50 -7.16 -13.72
CA LEU A 103 -1.85 -6.85 -13.23
C LEU A 103 -2.27 -7.72 -12.05
N LEU A 104 -1.82 -8.99 -11.97
CA LEU A 104 -2.07 -9.83 -10.80
C LEU A 104 -1.37 -9.27 -9.55
N ALA A 105 -0.11 -8.86 -9.65
CA ALA A 105 0.59 -8.21 -8.53
C ALA A 105 -0.15 -6.96 -8.07
N MET A 106 -0.62 -6.13 -9.01
CA MET A 106 -1.42 -4.94 -8.70
C MET A 106 -2.77 -5.29 -8.06
N THR A 107 -3.40 -6.41 -8.45
CA THR A 107 -4.63 -6.92 -7.83
C THR A 107 -4.41 -7.26 -6.35
N PHE A 108 -3.30 -7.92 -6.04
CA PHE A 108 -2.93 -8.24 -4.64
C PHE A 108 -2.74 -6.96 -3.83
N ILE A 109 -2.03 -5.97 -4.36
CA ILE A 109 -1.80 -4.69 -3.70
C ILE A 109 -3.12 -3.93 -3.49
N ALA A 110 -3.94 -3.81 -4.53
CA ALA A 110 -5.21 -3.11 -4.47
C ALA A 110 -6.20 -3.77 -3.49
N THR A 111 -6.30 -5.10 -3.53
CA THR A 111 -7.16 -5.87 -2.62
C THR A 111 -6.66 -5.76 -1.18
N GLY A 112 -5.36 -5.89 -0.97
CA GLY A 112 -4.74 -5.78 0.34
C GLY A 112 -4.95 -4.40 0.97
N ASN A 113 -4.71 -3.34 0.22
CA ASN A 113 -4.99 -1.96 0.66
C ASN A 113 -6.49 -1.74 0.90
N GLY A 114 -7.35 -2.29 0.04
CA GLY A 114 -8.81 -2.21 0.18
C GLY A 114 -9.34 -2.92 1.43
N PHE A 115 -8.66 -3.96 1.91
CA PHE A 115 -8.98 -4.61 3.18
C PHE A 115 -8.37 -3.87 4.37
N PHE A 116 -7.14 -3.43 4.27
CA PHE A 116 -6.42 -2.80 5.36
C PHE A 116 -7.07 -1.49 5.82
N GLN A 117 -7.28 -0.54 4.92
CA GLN A 117 -7.72 0.81 5.25
C GLN A 117 -9.02 0.86 6.10
N PRO A 118 -10.14 0.24 5.65
CA PRO A 118 -11.39 0.32 6.41
C PRO A 118 -11.37 -0.51 7.69
N THR A 119 -10.70 -1.67 7.70
CA THR A 119 -10.63 -2.53 8.89
C THR A 119 -9.76 -1.90 9.98
N GLN A 120 -8.67 -1.30 9.59
CA GLN A 120 -7.76 -0.61 10.49
C GLN A 120 -8.43 0.59 11.16
N SER A 121 -9.16 1.41 10.39
CA SER A 121 -9.94 2.54 10.93
C SER A 121 -11.05 2.07 11.87
N THR A 122 -11.72 0.97 11.54
CA THR A 122 -12.73 0.34 12.40
C THR A 122 -12.14 -0.13 13.72
N LEU A 123 -10.98 -0.80 13.70
CA LEU A 123 -10.31 -1.28 14.91
C LEU A 123 -9.88 -0.11 15.82
N ILE A 124 -9.30 0.95 15.26
CA ILE A 124 -8.92 2.15 16.03
C ILE A 124 -10.14 2.78 16.69
N THR A 125 -11.22 2.94 15.93
CA THR A 125 -12.46 3.56 16.43
C THR A 125 -13.09 2.72 17.55
N THR A 126 -13.13 1.40 17.37
CA THR A 126 -13.68 0.47 18.35
C THR A 126 -12.85 0.48 19.65
N GLU A 127 -11.53 0.40 19.51
CA GLU A 127 -10.61 0.42 20.66
C GLU A 127 -10.62 1.76 21.40
N ALA A 128 -10.75 2.87 20.67
CA ALA A 128 -10.88 4.20 21.25
C ALA A 128 -12.18 4.33 22.09
N ARG A 129 -13.30 3.85 21.55
CA ARG A 129 -14.59 3.82 22.27
C ARG A 129 -14.54 2.92 23.50
N PHE A 130 -13.97 1.74 23.39
CA PHE A 130 -13.85 0.79 24.52
C PHE A 130 -13.05 1.43 25.67
N ASN A 131 -11.98 2.16 25.36
CA ASN A 131 -11.16 2.85 26.36
C ASN A 131 -11.69 4.25 26.74
N LYS A 132 -12.88 4.64 26.30
CA LYS A 132 -13.49 5.96 26.57
C LYS A 132 -12.59 7.14 26.19
N LEU A 133 -11.80 7.00 25.13
CA LEU A 133 -10.93 8.04 24.61
C LEU A 133 -11.74 9.00 23.73
N ASP A 134 -11.29 10.24 23.65
CA ASP A 134 -11.81 11.22 22.70
C ASP A 134 -11.53 10.76 21.27
N LEU A 135 -12.61 10.43 20.55
CA LEU A 135 -12.53 9.88 19.20
C LEU A 135 -11.92 10.87 18.21
N GLY A 136 -12.27 12.16 18.34
CA GLY A 136 -11.71 13.21 17.48
C GLY A 136 -10.19 13.31 17.64
N ARG A 137 -9.71 13.25 18.87
CA ARG A 137 -8.27 13.28 19.17
C ARG A 137 -7.52 12.07 18.64
N VAL A 138 -8.13 10.87 18.77
CA VAL A 138 -7.53 9.63 18.25
C VAL A 138 -7.49 9.62 16.73
N MET A 139 -8.58 10.00 16.07
CA MET A 139 -8.63 10.06 14.60
C MET A 139 -7.72 11.17 14.06
N GLY A 140 -7.67 12.32 14.73
CA GLY A 140 -6.72 13.38 14.39
C GLY A 140 -5.25 12.94 14.49
N ALA A 141 -4.90 12.16 15.52
CA ALA A 141 -3.56 11.58 15.65
C ALA A 141 -3.29 10.57 14.51
N GLN A 142 -4.25 9.69 14.20
CA GLN A 142 -4.13 8.74 13.08
C GLN A 142 -3.85 9.46 11.76
N GLU A 143 -4.64 10.47 11.42
CA GLU A 143 -4.47 11.24 10.19
C GLU A 143 -3.16 12.06 10.19
N GLY A 144 -2.77 12.63 11.32
CA GLY A 144 -1.51 13.35 11.46
C GLY A 144 -0.29 12.46 11.19
N TYR A 145 -0.23 11.28 11.81
CA TYR A 145 0.84 10.31 11.51
C TYR A 145 0.77 9.78 10.08
N GLY A 146 -0.44 9.58 9.55
CA GLY A 146 -0.64 9.19 8.16
C GLY A 146 -0.16 10.26 7.18
N ALA A 147 -0.44 11.53 7.43
CA ALA A 147 0.04 12.65 6.63
C ALA A 147 1.58 12.74 6.66
N LEU A 148 2.18 12.57 7.84
CA LEU A 148 3.63 12.53 7.98
C LEU A 148 4.26 11.39 7.15
N SER A 149 3.66 10.21 7.17
CA SER A 149 4.10 9.07 6.36
C SER A 149 4.02 9.36 4.85
N ARG A 150 2.97 10.06 4.41
CA ARG A 150 2.81 10.46 2.99
C ARG A 150 3.83 11.52 2.55
N ILE A 151 4.36 12.33 3.47
CA ILE A 151 5.41 13.31 3.17
C ILE A 151 6.79 12.63 3.18
N ILE A 152 7.07 11.85 4.22
CA ILE A 152 8.38 11.22 4.40
C ILE A 152 8.60 10.08 3.38
N GLY A 153 7.56 9.31 3.08
CA GLY A 153 7.64 8.14 2.19
C GLY A 153 8.26 8.43 0.84
N PRO A 154 7.72 9.36 0.05
CA PRO A 154 8.30 9.72 -1.26
C PRO A 154 9.74 10.23 -1.18
N VAL A 155 10.07 11.01 -0.15
CA VAL A 155 11.43 11.54 0.05
C VAL A 155 12.41 10.41 0.32
N LEU A 156 12.08 9.49 1.23
CA LEU A 156 12.90 8.31 1.51
C LEU A 156 13.02 7.42 0.27
N ALA A 157 11.90 7.20 -0.44
CA ALA A 157 11.89 6.40 -1.65
C ALA A 157 12.81 6.98 -2.72
N ALA A 158 12.73 8.29 -2.99
CA ALA A 158 13.58 8.96 -3.95
C ALA A 158 15.06 8.90 -3.56
N PHE A 159 15.37 9.09 -2.26
CA PHE A 159 16.75 8.99 -1.77
C PHE A 159 17.32 7.58 -1.92
N ILE A 160 16.55 6.54 -1.53
CA ILE A 160 16.97 5.14 -1.67
C ILE A 160 17.12 4.80 -3.15
N TRP A 161 16.18 5.22 -4.00
CA TRP A 161 16.26 5.02 -5.44
C TRP A 161 17.53 5.61 -6.05
N ALA A 162 17.82 6.88 -5.79
CA ALA A 162 19.02 7.53 -6.28
C ALA A 162 20.29 6.84 -5.79
N ALA A 163 20.34 6.44 -4.52
CA ALA A 163 21.49 5.74 -3.95
C ALA A 163 21.71 4.32 -4.52
N THR A 164 20.63 3.64 -4.93
CA THR A 164 20.72 2.24 -5.40
C THR A 164 20.81 2.12 -6.91
N VAL A 165 20.05 2.91 -7.66
CA VAL A 165 20.00 2.85 -9.13
C VAL A 165 21.15 3.63 -9.76
N ASP A 166 21.41 4.86 -9.27
CA ASP A 166 22.45 5.73 -9.85
C ASP A 166 23.84 5.46 -9.29
N GLY A 167 23.97 4.89 -8.10
CA GLY A 167 25.24 4.78 -7.38
C GLY A 167 25.93 3.43 -7.39
N THR A 168 25.22 2.31 -7.49
CA THR A 168 25.80 0.99 -7.22
C THR A 168 25.43 -0.11 -8.21
N GLY A 169 24.55 0.13 -9.17
CA GLY A 169 24.12 -0.90 -10.13
C GLY A 169 23.47 -2.13 -9.48
N LEU A 170 22.88 -1.96 -8.30
CA LEU A 170 22.24 -3.06 -7.53
C LEU A 170 21.08 -3.75 -8.28
N TRP A 171 20.66 -3.19 -9.41
CA TRP A 171 19.62 -3.74 -10.30
C TRP A 171 20.20 -4.32 -11.61
N THR A 172 21.50 -4.47 -11.71
CA THR A 172 22.11 -5.22 -12.82
C THR A 172 22.07 -6.72 -12.48
N TYR A 173 20.98 -7.36 -12.80
CA TYR A 173 20.88 -8.81 -12.94
C TYR A 173 20.44 -9.17 -14.34
#